data_406e8933ee2ce9dacf9f162453afdad0
#
_entry.id   406e8933ee2ce9dacf9f162453afdad0
#
_cell.length_a   1.000
_cell.length_b   1.000
_cell.length_c   1.000
_cell.angle_alpha   90.00
_cell.angle_beta   90.00
_cell.angle_gamma   90.00
#
_symmetry.space_group_name_H-M   'P 1'
#
loop_
_entity.id
_entity.type
_entity.pdbx_description
1 polymer ?
#
loop_
_entity_poly.entity_id
_entity_poly.type
_entity_poly.pdbx_seq_one_letter_code
_entity_poly.pdbx_strand_id
1 'polypeptide(L)'
;MDSLTHALVGALIGELSPKRIKNRQAKGALAAMAPDMANFFAYPYLGIKSGNAIPYAYPQDFYSNPWIVDHWTWIPWEISHSFFFWGFVVMPLLLWFKKPMLLGVAYASHLLLDMPSHSGIWSTVPLYPLQFRFEGWFDAWAWIVSKMLYISMTSQQLRWTLRKNTSKTSKQSMK
;
A
#
# COMPACT_ATOMS: atom_id res chain seq x y z
N MET A 1 3.59 -1.46 2.71
CA MET A 1 2.24 -2.05 2.90
C MET A 1 1.40 -1.69 1.68
N ASP A 2 0.15 -2.18 1.52
CA ASP A 2 -0.69 -1.77 0.37
C ASP A 2 -1.35 -0.41 0.61
N SER A 3 -1.59 0.33 -0.49
CA SER A 3 -2.14 1.70 -0.42
C SER A 3 -3.53 1.76 0.23
N LEU A 4 -4.34 0.67 0.20
CA LEU A 4 -5.63 0.63 0.86
C LEU A 4 -5.47 0.62 2.39
N THR A 5 -4.54 -0.16 2.91
CA THR A 5 -4.24 -0.18 4.35
C THR A 5 -3.77 1.19 4.83
N HIS A 6 -2.88 1.86 4.08
CA HIS A 6 -2.47 3.24 4.38
C HIS A 6 -3.67 4.19 4.39
N ALA A 7 -4.57 4.09 3.40
CA ALA A 7 -5.78 4.90 3.35
C ALA A 7 -6.67 4.68 4.58
N LEU A 8 -6.87 3.44 5.01
CA LEU A 8 -7.67 3.11 6.20
C LEU A 8 -7.06 3.66 7.49
N VAL A 9 -5.74 3.50 7.67
CA VAL A 9 -5.03 4.08 8.81
C VAL A 9 -5.09 5.59 8.79
N GLY A 10 -4.88 6.22 7.63
CA GLY A 10 -5.03 7.66 7.46
C GLY A 10 -6.44 8.15 7.75
N ALA A 11 -7.48 7.42 7.34
CA ALA A 11 -8.87 7.73 7.67
C ALA A 11 -9.13 7.64 9.17
N LEU A 12 -8.58 6.64 9.86
CA LEU A 12 -8.66 6.51 11.32
C LEU A 12 -7.99 7.68 12.03
N ILE A 13 -6.79 8.07 11.61
CA ILE A 13 -6.11 9.28 12.13
C ILE A 13 -6.99 10.51 11.90
N GLY A 14 -7.63 10.59 10.74
CA GLY A 14 -8.62 11.62 10.43
C GLY A 14 -9.79 11.61 11.42
N GLU A 15 -10.34 10.44 11.74
CA GLU A 15 -11.44 10.32 12.70
C GLU A 15 -11.05 10.77 14.11
N LEU A 16 -9.85 10.45 14.54
CA LEU A 16 -9.31 10.85 15.84
C LEU A 16 -8.91 12.35 15.89
N SER A 17 -8.87 13.03 14.76
CA SER A 17 -8.49 14.45 14.65
C SER A 17 -9.64 15.38 15.02
N PRO A 18 -9.36 16.67 15.36
CA PRO A 18 -10.38 17.63 15.77
C PRO A 18 -11.54 17.75 14.78
N LYS A 19 -12.79 17.69 15.26
CA LYS A 19 -14.02 17.73 14.46
C LYS A 19 -14.18 18.98 13.58
N ARG A 20 -13.49 20.09 13.93
CA ARG A 20 -13.46 21.32 13.14
C ARG A 20 -12.82 21.19 11.75
N ILE A 21 -12.05 20.11 11.52
CA ILE A 21 -11.43 19.83 10.22
C ILE A 21 -12.47 19.15 9.31
N LYS A 22 -12.97 19.87 8.31
CA LYS A 22 -13.89 19.30 7.33
C LYS A 22 -13.25 18.15 6.54
N ASN A 23 -14.02 17.08 6.28
CA ASN A 23 -13.58 15.89 5.52
C ASN A 23 -12.28 15.27 6.05
N ARG A 24 -12.12 15.27 7.38
CA ARG A 24 -10.88 14.86 8.05
C ARG A 24 -10.47 13.42 7.73
N GLN A 25 -11.42 12.48 7.60
CA GLN A 25 -11.15 11.10 7.23
C GLN A 25 -10.58 11.00 5.80
N ALA A 26 -11.23 11.63 4.82
CA ALA A 26 -10.75 11.66 3.44
C ALA A 26 -9.38 12.34 3.31
N LYS A 27 -9.17 13.43 4.04
CA LYS A 27 -7.87 14.12 4.08
C LYS A 27 -6.77 13.26 4.68
N GLY A 28 -7.07 12.56 5.76
CA GLY A 28 -6.14 11.60 6.36
C GLY A 28 -5.80 10.45 5.42
N ALA A 29 -6.82 9.85 4.79
CA ALA A 29 -6.63 8.78 3.81
C ALA A 29 -5.74 9.22 2.64
N LEU A 30 -6.05 10.37 2.02
CA LEU A 30 -5.26 10.89 0.89
C LEU A 30 -3.83 11.25 1.29
N ALA A 31 -3.63 11.82 2.48
CA ALA A 31 -2.29 12.14 2.96
C ALA A 31 -1.45 10.90 3.27
N ALA A 32 -2.08 9.84 3.80
CA ALA A 32 -1.42 8.58 4.05
C ALA A 32 -1.09 7.81 2.75
N MET A 33 -1.82 8.05 1.65
CA MET A 33 -1.50 7.46 0.34
C MET A 33 -0.48 8.28 -0.46
N ALA A 34 -0.22 9.53 -0.07
CA ALA A 34 0.60 10.45 -0.85
C ALA A 34 2.02 9.94 -1.17
N PRO A 35 2.75 9.24 -0.28
CA PRO A 35 4.06 8.68 -0.61
C PRO A 35 4.02 7.73 -1.82
N ASP A 36 2.96 6.94 -1.97
CA ASP A 36 2.79 5.97 -3.06
C ASP A 36 2.45 6.61 -4.42
N MET A 37 2.17 7.90 -4.48
CA MET A 37 1.75 8.55 -5.73
C MET A 37 2.80 8.44 -6.85
N ALA A 38 4.07 8.33 -6.52
CA ALA A 38 5.15 8.08 -7.48
C ALA A 38 4.95 6.78 -8.26
N ASN A 39 4.35 5.77 -7.64
CA ASN A 39 4.09 4.46 -8.23
C ASN A 39 3.11 4.50 -9.40
N PHE A 40 2.17 5.46 -9.43
CA PHE A 40 1.23 5.62 -10.53
C PHE A 40 1.91 5.88 -11.89
N PHE A 41 3.13 6.44 -11.87
CA PHE A 41 3.92 6.67 -13.08
C PHE A 41 4.97 5.58 -13.28
N ALA A 42 5.61 5.13 -12.20
CA ALA A 42 6.69 4.14 -12.26
C ALA A 42 6.17 2.78 -12.77
N TYR A 43 5.11 2.25 -12.21
CA TYR A 43 4.61 0.92 -12.58
C TYR A 43 4.14 0.80 -14.03
N PRO A 44 3.36 1.75 -14.61
CA PRO A 44 3.03 1.69 -16.03
C PRO A 44 4.26 1.77 -16.94
N TYR A 45 5.18 2.66 -16.65
CA TYR A 45 6.41 2.81 -17.44
C TYR A 45 7.27 1.54 -17.41
N LEU A 46 7.50 0.98 -16.22
CA LEU A 46 8.27 -0.24 -16.04
C LEU A 46 7.60 -1.45 -16.68
N GLY A 47 6.27 -1.55 -16.61
CA GLY A 47 5.51 -2.62 -17.26
C GLY A 47 5.64 -2.60 -18.77
N ILE A 48 5.55 -1.43 -19.40
CA ILE A 48 5.80 -1.26 -20.86
C ILE A 48 7.23 -1.69 -21.20
N LYS A 49 8.21 -1.24 -20.40
CA LYS A 49 9.62 -1.55 -20.62
C LYS A 49 9.95 -3.03 -20.43
N SER A 50 9.20 -3.73 -19.58
CA SER A 50 9.29 -5.18 -19.36
C SER A 50 8.57 -6.00 -20.45
N GLY A 51 7.85 -5.34 -21.38
CA GLY A 51 7.14 -6.01 -22.46
C GLY A 51 5.80 -6.62 -22.07
N ASN A 52 5.19 -6.15 -20.96
CA ASN A 52 3.91 -6.67 -20.49
C ASN A 52 2.76 -6.27 -21.42
N ALA A 53 1.83 -7.19 -21.68
CA ALA A 53 0.64 -6.92 -22.50
C ALA A 53 -0.27 -5.85 -21.88
N ILE A 54 -0.35 -5.79 -20.56
CA ILE A 54 -0.97 -4.70 -19.82
C ILE A 54 0.17 -3.78 -19.34
N PRO A 55 0.11 -2.45 -19.58
CA PRO A 55 1.18 -1.53 -19.22
C PRO A 55 1.23 -1.31 -17.69
N TYR A 56 1.68 -2.32 -16.98
CA TYR A 56 1.84 -2.33 -15.53
C TYR A 56 2.92 -3.34 -15.13
N ALA A 57 3.83 -2.94 -14.25
CA ALA A 57 4.84 -3.85 -13.70
C ALA A 57 4.21 -4.69 -12.58
N TYR A 58 4.31 -6.00 -12.71
CA TYR A 58 3.85 -6.96 -11.71
C TYR A 58 5.01 -7.29 -10.75
N PRO A 59 4.72 -7.78 -9.53
CA PRO A 59 5.76 -8.21 -8.60
C PRO A 59 6.76 -9.18 -9.21
N GLN A 60 6.31 -10.06 -10.12
CA GLN A 60 7.16 -11.01 -10.83
C GLN A 60 8.23 -10.33 -11.68
N ASP A 61 7.94 -9.17 -12.25
CA ASP A 61 8.90 -8.44 -13.10
C ASP A 61 10.13 -8.00 -12.32
N PHE A 62 9.95 -7.66 -11.04
CA PHE A 62 11.04 -7.22 -10.16
C PHE A 62 12.01 -8.37 -9.83
N TYR A 63 11.52 -9.59 -9.76
CA TYR A 63 12.37 -10.77 -9.56
C TYR A 63 13.02 -11.25 -10.88
N SER A 64 12.31 -11.11 -12.00
CA SER A 64 12.77 -11.56 -13.32
C SER A 64 13.70 -10.57 -14.02
N ASN A 65 13.61 -9.28 -13.67
CA ASN A 65 14.34 -8.19 -14.30
C ASN A 65 15.12 -7.37 -13.26
N PRO A 66 16.33 -7.79 -12.85
CA PRO A 66 17.11 -7.10 -11.81
C PRO A 66 17.34 -5.60 -12.08
N TRP A 67 17.39 -5.19 -13.37
CA TRP A 67 17.55 -3.77 -13.75
C TRP A 67 16.41 -2.87 -13.25
N ILE A 68 15.23 -3.43 -12.95
CA ILE A 68 14.08 -2.65 -12.46
C ILE A 68 14.40 -2.06 -11.09
N VAL A 69 15.06 -2.81 -10.22
CA VAL A 69 15.33 -2.39 -8.83
C VAL A 69 16.26 -1.19 -8.75
N ASP A 70 17.22 -1.09 -9.72
CA ASP A 70 18.16 0.02 -9.78
C ASP A 70 17.72 1.14 -10.75
N HIS A 71 16.48 1.07 -11.26
CA HIS A 71 16.01 2.03 -12.24
C HIS A 71 15.68 3.39 -11.58
N TRP A 72 16.01 4.48 -12.28
CA TRP A 72 15.82 5.85 -11.79
C TRP A 72 14.38 6.19 -11.36
N THR A 73 13.38 5.45 -11.84
CA THR A 73 11.97 5.62 -11.46
C THR A 73 11.70 5.36 -9.97
N TRP A 74 12.63 4.71 -9.27
CA TRP A 74 12.55 4.50 -7.83
C TRP A 74 13.00 5.70 -7.01
N ILE A 75 13.78 6.61 -7.58
CA ILE A 75 14.25 7.82 -6.87
C ILE A 75 13.07 8.65 -6.32
N PRO A 76 11.98 8.94 -7.07
CA PRO A 76 10.81 9.61 -6.51
C PRO A 76 10.14 8.84 -5.37
N TRP A 77 10.13 7.51 -5.44
CA TRP A 77 9.59 6.66 -4.37
C TRP A 77 10.48 6.73 -3.12
N GLU A 78 11.80 6.59 -3.24
CA GLU A 78 12.75 6.71 -2.12
C GLU A 78 12.66 8.10 -1.47
N ILE A 79 12.57 9.17 -2.27
CA ILE A 79 12.39 10.53 -1.76
C ILE A 79 11.08 10.62 -0.95
N SER A 80 9.96 10.20 -1.52
CA SER A 80 8.65 10.30 -0.86
C SER A 80 8.55 9.42 0.39
N HIS A 81 9.31 8.33 0.49
CA HIS A 81 9.38 7.43 1.64
C HIS A 81 10.47 7.80 2.65
N SER A 82 11.10 9.00 2.51
CA SER A 82 12.13 9.48 3.43
C SER A 82 11.56 10.36 4.54
N PHE A 83 11.97 10.11 5.78
CA PHE A 83 11.69 11.01 6.90
C PHE A 83 12.35 12.39 6.74
N PHE A 84 13.47 12.49 6.00
CA PHE A 84 14.05 13.79 5.67
C PHE A 84 13.13 14.58 4.75
N PHE A 85 12.59 13.95 3.70
CA PHE A 85 11.61 14.61 2.84
C PHE A 85 10.37 15.02 3.61
N TRP A 86 9.84 14.14 4.46
CA TRP A 86 8.72 14.45 5.32
C TRP A 86 9.04 15.64 6.25
N GLY A 87 10.16 15.62 6.97
CA GLY A 87 10.52 16.63 7.97
C GLY A 87 10.95 17.97 7.37
N PHE A 88 11.71 17.96 6.27
CA PHE A 88 12.29 19.17 5.68
C PHE A 88 11.47 19.75 4.51
N VAL A 89 10.56 18.99 3.93
CA VAL A 89 9.75 19.46 2.80
C VAL A 89 8.26 19.45 3.17
N VAL A 90 7.69 18.28 3.49
CA VAL A 90 6.26 18.13 3.72
C VAL A 90 5.80 18.96 4.91
N MET A 91 6.47 18.83 6.06
CA MET A 91 6.09 19.54 7.27
C MET A 91 6.22 21.06 7.15
N PRO A 92 7.33 21.64 6.67
CA PRO A 92 7.44 23.07 6.43
C PRO A 92 6.38 23.61 5.47
N LEU A 93 6.09 22.89 4.37
CA LEU A 93 5.04 23.28 3.44
C LEU A 93 3.64 23.28 4.10
N LEU A 94 3.31 22.26 4.90
CA LEU A 94 2.06 22.22 5.63
C LEU A 94 1.92 23.38 6.60
N LEU A 95 2.99 23.74 7.31
CA LEU A 95 3.03 24.89 8.23
C LEU A 95 2.90 26.21 7.46
N TRP A 96 3.66 26.38 6.39
CA TRP A 96 3.63 27.57 5.54
C TRP A 96 2.22 27.85 5.00
N PHE A 97 1.57 26.82 4.45
CA PHE A 97 0.23 26.91 3.92
C PHE A 97 -0.87 26.78 5.00
N LYS A 98 -0.52 26.78 6.28
CA LYS A 98 -1.45 26.66 7.43
C LYS A 98 -2.39 25.45 7.28
N LYS A 99 -1.89 24.35 6.74
CA LYS A 99 -2.67 23.12 6.57
C LYS A 99 -2.78 22.36 7.91
N PRO A 100 -3.84 21.56 8.10
CA PRO A 100 -3.98 20.77 9.33
C PRO A 100 -2.81 19.80 9.54
N MET A 101 -2.29 19.73 10.76
CA MET A 101 -1.23 18.78 11.16
C MET A 101 -1.60 17.31 10.93
N LEU A 102 -2.90 17.00 10.91
CA LEU A 102 -3.44 15.72 10.48
C LEU A 102 -2.75 15.18 9.22
N LEU A 103 -2.47 16.04 8.21
CA LEU A 103 -1.86 15.59 6.95
C LEU A 103 -0.43 15.11 7.16
N GLY A 104 0.35 15.82 7.98
CA GLY A 104 1.72 15.41 8.31
C GLY A 104 1.76 14.12 9.14
N VAL A 105 0.86 13.97 10.10
CA VAL A 105 0.76 12.74 10.92
C VAL A 105 0.33 11.55 10.08
N ALA A 106 -0.66 11.72 9.20
CA ALA A 106 -1.12 10.65 8.30
C ALA A 106 -0.02 10.24 7.31
N TYR A 107 0.72 11.21 6.76
CA TYR A 107 1.90 10.92 5.92
C TYR A 107 2.96 10.13 6.70
N ALA A 108 3.32 10.57 7.90
CA ALA A 108 4.31 9.87 8.73
C ALA A 108 3.88 8.45 9.11
N SER A 109 2.57 8.22 9.31
CA SER A 109 2.05 6.87 9.59
C SER A 109 2.31 5.90 8.43
N HIS A 110 2.27 6.37 7.17
CA HIS A 110 2.66 5.57 6.01
C HIS A 110 4.11 5.11 6.15
N LEU A 111 5.05 6.05 6.34
CA LEU A 111 6.48 5.74 6.46
C LEU A 111 6.76 4.73 7.59
N LEU A 112 6.10 4.92 8.74
CA LEU A 112 6.26 4.04 9.90
C LEU A 112 5.72 2.63 9.66
N LEU A 113 4.63 2.49 8.91
CA LEU A 113 4.02 1.20 8.60
C LEU A 113 4.79 0.44 7.50
N ASP A 114 5.43 1.18 6.60
CA ASP A 114 6.21 0.56 5.54
C ASP A 114 7.52 -0.05 6.04
N MET A 115 8.14 0.54 7.05
CA MET A 115 9.39 0.00 7.59
C MET A 115 9.27 -1.49 7.97
N PRO A 116 8.33 -1.95 8.80
CA PRO A 116 8.22 -3.36 9.14
C PRO A 116 7.71 -4.24 7.99
N SER A 117 7.00 -3.67 7.02
CA SER A 117 6.24 -4.42 6.01
C SER A 117 6.93 -4.53 4.65
N HIS A 118 8.15 -4.02 4.52
CA HIS A 118 8.94 -4.08 3.30
C HIS A 118 10.27 -4.77 3.57
N SER A 119 10.48 -5.94 2.95
CA SER A 119 11.69 -6.75 3.08
C SER A 119 12.31 -7.07 1.72
N GLY A 120 13.57 -7.49 1.71
CA GLY A 120 14.30 -7.87 0.52
C GLY A 120 14.44 -6.70 -0.48
N ILE A 121 14.07 -6.96 -1.73
CA ILE A 121 14.14 -5.94 -2.80
C ILE A 121 13.21 -4.73 -2.57
N TRP A 122 12.23 -4.86 -1.67
CA TRP A 122 11.27 -3.81 -1.31
C TRP A 122 11.67 -3.04 -0.06
N SER A 123 12.81 -3.38 0.59
CA SER A 123 13.24 -2.71 1.82
C SER A 123 13.38 -1.20 1.62
N THR A 124 12.93 -0.44 2.63
CA THR A 124 12.85 1.03 2.54
C THR A 124 14.19 1.71 2.82
N VAL A 125 14.39 2.92 2.30
CA VAL A 125 15.51 3.81 2.61
C VAL A 125 14.98 5.02 3.39
N PRO A 126 14.62 4.84 4.69
CA PRO A 126 13.85 5.84 5.44
C PRO A 126 14.58 7.17 5.69
N LEU A 127 15.89 7.21 5.47
CA LEU A 127 16.72 8.40 5.62
C LEU A 127 17.35 8.83 4.29
N TYR A 128 16.72 8.54 3.13
CA TYR A 128 17.22 9.00 1.84
C TYR A 128 17.49 10.52 1.87
N PRO A 129 18.63 11.04 1.34
CA PRO A 129 19.59 10.36 0.46
C PRO A 129 20.68 9.54 1.16
N LEU A 130 20.66 9.43 2.49
CA LEU A 130 21.56 8.51 3.18
C LEU A 130 21.16 7.08 2.82
N GLN A 131 22.11 6.30 2.33
CA GLN A 131 21.88 4.92 1.85
C GLN A 131 21.68 3.91 3.01
N PHE A 132 20.96 4.33 4.05
CA PHE A 132 20.58 3.46 5.15
C PHE A 132 19.31 2.69 4.77
N ARG A 133 19.47 1.41 4.41
CA ARG A 133 18.36 0.53 4.06
C ARG A 133 17.82 -0.16 5.32
N PHE A 134 16.53 -0.01 5.55
CA PHE A 134 15.84 -0.69 6.63
C PHE A 134 15.18 -1.95 6.10
N GLU A 135 15.61 -3.11 6.64
CA GLU A 135 15.04 -4.41 6.31
C GLU A 135 13.85 -4.71 7.22
N GLY A 136 12.67 -4.75 6.65
CA GLY A 136 11.46 -5.14 7.37
C GLY A 136 11.48 -6.64 7.71
N TRP A 137 10.65 -7.05 8.63
CA TRP A 137 10.60 -8.44 9.10
C TRP A 137 9.45 -9.26 8.52
N PHE A 138 8.62 -8.69 7.66
CA PHE A 138 7.65 -9.43 6.86
C PHE A 138 7.43 -8.79 5.50
N ASP A 139 7.06 -9.61 4.51
CA ASP A 139 6.68 -9.15 3.18
C ASP A 139 5.16 -8.98 3.12
N ALA A 140 4.72 -7.72 3.08
CA ALA A 140 3.29 -7.38 3.02
C ALA A 140 2.62 -7.95 1.76
N TRP A 141 3.32 -8.04 0.63
CA TRP A 141 2.79 -8.61 -0.60
C TRP A 141 2.52 -10.10 -0.46
N ALA A 142 3.47 -10.86 0.09
CA ALA A 142 3.28 -12.28 0.35
C ALA A 142 2.11 -12.51 1.33
N TRP A 143 1.98 -11.66 2.34
CA TRP A 143 0.89 -11.74 3.31
C TRP A 143 -0.47 -11.45 2.68
N ILE A 144 -0.60 -10.41 1.84
CA ILE A 144 -1.85 -10.05 1.14
C ILE A 144 -2.27 -11.19 0.20
N VAL A 145 -1.35 -11.69 -0.62
CA VAL A 145 -1.62 -12.79 -1.55
C VAL A 145 -2.08 -14.03 -0.80
N SER A 146 -1.43 -14.40 0.31
CA SER A 146 -1.82 -15.55 1.13
C SER A 146 -3.21 -15.38 1.73
N LYS A 147 -3.57 -14.16 2.19
CA LYS A 147 -4.91 -13.85 2.72
C LYS A 147 -5.98 -13.87 1.65
N MET A 148 -5.70 -13.34 0.47
CA MET A 148 -6.64 -13.40 -0.67
C MET A 148 -6.91 -14.83 -1.11
N LEU A 149 -5.88 -15.67 -1.18
CA LEU A 149 -6.01 -17.10 -1.46
C LEU A 149 -6.84 -17.80 -0.39
N TYR A 150 -6.58 -17.55 0.89
CA TYR A 150 -7.33 -18.11 2.00
C TYR A 150 -8.83 -17.73 1.92
N ILE A 151 -9.16 -16.44 1.70
CA ILE A 151 -10.55 -15.96 1.55
C ILE A 151 -11.22 -16.60 0.34
N SER A 152 -10.52 -16.73 -0.79
CA SER A 152 -11.03 -17.39 -1.99
C SER A 152 -11.36 -18.86 -1.72
N MET A 153 -10.45 -19.60 -1.10
CA MET A 153 -10.63 -21.00 -0.78
C MET A 153 -11.81 -21.23 0.20
N THR A 154 -11.89 -20.43 1.26
CA THR A 154 -12.98 -20.53 2.24
C THR A 154 -14.35 -20.17 1.63
N SER A 155 -14.39 -19.17 0.74
CA SER A 155 -15.63 -18.82 0.03
C SER A 155 -16.10 -19.93 -0.92
N GLN A 156 -15.17 -20.59 -1.60
CA GLN A 156 -15.49 -21.74 -2.47
C GLN A 156 -16.01 -22.94 -1.66
N GLN A 157 -15.37 -23.24 -0.52
CA GLN A 157 -15.82 -24.30 0.39
C GLN A 157 -17.23 -24.02 0.90
N LEU A 158 -17.52 -22.77 1.32
CA LEU A 158 -18.84 -22.37 1.79
C LEU A 158 -19.90 -22.54 0.69
N ARG A 159 -19.62 -22.09 -0.55
CA ARG A 159 -20.54 -22.26 -1.69
C ARG A 159 -20.79 -23.73 -2.01
N TRP A 160 -19.77 -24.57 -1.93
CA TRP A 160 -19.91 -26.01 -2.15
C TRP A 160 -20.80 -26.67 -1.09
N THR A 161 -20.59 -26.33 0.19
CA THR A 161 -21.38 -26.83 1.32
C THR A 161 -22.88 -26.43 1.20
N LEU A 162 -23.13 -25.15 0.86
CA LEU A 162 -24.49 -24.65 0.64
C LEU A 162 -25.18 -25.38 -0.50
N ARG A 163 -24.52 -25.58 -1.63
CA ARG A 163 -25.08 -26.34 -2.78
C ARG A 163 -25.41 -27.79 -2.40
N LYS A 164 -24.55 -28.44 -1.61
CA LYS A 164 -24.74 -29.82 -1.18
C LYS A 164 -25.94 -29.94 -0.24
N ASN A 165 -26.18 -28.98 0.63
CA ASN A 165 -27.31 -28.96 1.54
C ASN A 165 -28.62 -28.69 0.80
N THR A 166 -28.67 -27.74 -0.12
CA THR A 166 -29.89 -27.48 -0.93
C THR A 166 -30.28 -28.66 -1.79
N SER A 167 -29.33 -29.41 -2.35
CA SER A 167 -29.61 -30.62 -3.13
C SER A 167 -30.18 -31.76 -2.28
N LYS A 168 -29.77 -31.88 -1.00
CA LYS A 168 -30.35 -32.87 -0.07
C LYS A 168 -31.80 -32.54 0.32
N THR A 169 -32.09 -31.28 0.62
CA THR A 169 -33.44 -30.82 1.00
C THR A 169 -34.42 -31.01 -0.16
N SER A 170 -34.02 -30.70 -1.40
CA SER A 170 -34.87 -30.93 -2.59
C SER A 170 -35.22 -32.42 -2.81
N LYS A 171 -34.27 -33.33 -2.56
CA LYS A 171 -34.54 -34.78 -2.67
C LYS A 171 -35.43 -35.34 -1.57
N GLN A 172 -35.50 -34.72 -0.39
CA GLN A 172 -36.38 -35.12 0.71
C GLN A 172 -37.81 -34.62 0.51
N SER A 173 -38.02 -33.49 -0.15
CA SER A 173 -39.37 -32.96 -0.40
C SER A 173 -40.11 -33.64 -1.58
N MET A 174 -39.40 -34.47 -2.36
CA MET A 174 -39.98 -35.24 -3.48
C MET A 174 -40.29 -36.70 -3.12
N LYS A 175 -40.14 -37.09 -1.87
CA LYS A 175 -40.59 -38.39 -1.31
C LYS A 175 -41.80 -38.19 -0.39
#